data_94305cd1be27e9346b7fb36694c7e34e
#
_entry.id   94305cd1be27e9346b7fb36694c7e34e
#
_cell.length_a   1.000
_cell.length_b   1.000
_cell.length_c   1.000
_cell.angle_alpha   90.00
_cell.angle_beta   90.00
_cell.angle_gamma   90.00
#
_symmetry.space_group_name_H-M   'P 1'
#
loop_
_entity.id
_entity.type
_entity.pdbx_description
1 polymer ?
#
loop_
_entity_poly.entity_id
_entity_poly.type
_entity_poly.pdbx_seq_one_letter_code
_entity_poly.pdbx_strand_id
1 'polypeptide(L)'
;REFTELGSGIKIAMRDLELRGAGNLLGAEQHGHMEAVGYDLYCKLLNEAVLALRGEKEAEDFETVVDCDIDAYIPPSYIRNEYQKLDVYKRISGIENQEEYLDMQDELIDRFGELPRSVENLLKIADLKALAHQAGVVEVDVKKQDITIQMYQKANLDVSGIPALMEKYKGTLTFRTVSYTHLR
;
A
#
# COMPACT_ATOMS: atom_id res chain seq x y z
N ARG A 1 26.81 1.35 20.61
CA ARG A 1 26.64 0.13 21.45
C ARG A 1 25.18 -0.12 21.90
N GLU A 2 24.21 0.70 21.47
CA GLU A 2 22.78 0.57 21.84
C GLU A 2 21.93 -0.27 20.87
N PHE A 3 22.51 -0.82 19.80
CA PHE A 3 21.76 -1.46 18.71
C PHE A 3 21.97 -2.98 18.59
N THR A 4 22.43 -3.65 19.66
CA THR A 4 22.72 -5.10 19.63
C THR A 4 21.68 -5.98 20.35
N GLU A 5 20.57 -5.44 20.82
CA GLU A 5 19.50 -6.22 21.42
C GLU A 5 18.43 -6.58 20.37
N LEU A 6 17.85 -7.77 20.49
CA LEU A 6 16.85 -8.36 19.58
C LEU A 6 15.62 -7.46 19.28
N GLY A 7 15.44 -6.36 20.03
CA GLY A 7 14.39 -5.36 19.84
C GLY A 7 14.83 -4.10 19.08
N SER A 8 16.12 -3.95 18.76
CA SER A 8 16.62 -2.71 18.15
C SER A 8 16.23 -2.57 16.68
N GLY A 9 16.14 -3.66 15.93
CA GLY A 9 15.68 -3.68 14.53
C GLY A 9 14.24 -3.18 14.39
N ILE A 10 13.36 -3.61 15.30
CA ILE A 10 11.97 -3.17 15.34
C ILE A 10 11.87 -1.68 15.67
N LYS A 11 12.64 -1.18 16.63
CA LYS A 11 12.67 0.25 16.97
C LYS A 11 13.16 1.12 15.83
N ILE A 12 14.16 0.66 15.08
CA ILE A 12 14.68 1.35 13.91
C ILE A 12 13.64 1.35 12.79
N ALA A 13 13.02 0.21 12.50
CA ALA A 13 11.97 0.10 11.50
C ALA A 13 10.77 0.99 11.84
N MET A 14 10.35 1.04 13.11
CA MET A 14 9.26 1.91 13.57
C MET A 14 9.60 3.38 13.45
N ARG A 15 10.84 3.77 13.77
CA ARG A 15 11.28 5.16 13.62
C ARG A 15 11.41 5.58 12.15
N ASP A 16 11.81 4.66 11.29
CA ASP A 16 11.84 4.91 9.84
C ASP A 16 10.42 5.10 9.28
N LEU A 17 9.45 4.32 9.75
CA LEU A 17 8.02 4.46 9.45
C LEU A 17 7.44 5.81 9.92
N GLU A 18 7.80 6.25 11.11
CA GLU A 18 7.37 7.54 11.65
C GLU A 18 7.98 8.73 10.89
N LEU A 19 9.22 8.59 10.40
CA LEU A 19 9.94 9.65 9.69
C LEU A 19 9.56 9.79 8.22
N ARG A 20 9.20 8.69 7.56
CA ARG A 20 8.90 8.66 6.10
C ARG A 20 7.41 8.68 5.79
N GLY A 21 6.56 8.52 6.80
CA GLY A 21 5.11 8.36 6.61
C GLY A 21 4.74 6.99 6.04
N ALA A 22 3.47 6.61 6.13
CA ALA A 22 2.98 5.30 5.72
C ALA A 22 2.87 5.12 4.20
N GLY A 23 3.03 6.18 3.40
CA GLY A 23 3.06 6.07 1.95
C GLY A 23 4.11 5.09 1.42
N ASN A 24 5.27 5.02 2.11
CA ASN A 24 6.35 4.08 1.77
C ASN A 24 6.13 2.65 2.29
N LEU A 25 5.21 2.42 3.21
CA LEU A 25 4.90 1.09 3.74
C LEU A 25 4.04 0.29 2.76
N LEU A 26 3.28 0.99 1.95
CA LEU A 26 2.39 0.44 0.93
C LEU A 26 3.02 0.45 -0.47
N GLY A 27 4.30 0.82 -0.60
CA GLY A 27 5.05 0.91 -1.85
C GLY A 27 6.39 0.16 -1.86
N ALA A 28 6.93 -0.15 -3.04
CA ALA A 28 8.07 -1.03 -3.29
C ALA A 28 9.45 -0.51 -2.83
N GLU A 29 9.57 0.71 -2.29
CA GLU A 29 10.85 1.28 -1.89
C GLU A 29 11.12 1.20 -0.38
N GLN A 30 11.29 -0.02 0.14
CA GLN A 30 11.97 -0.22 1.44
C GLN A 30 13.48 -0.49 1.23
N HIS A 31 14.22 0.54 0.89
CA HIS A 31 15.68 0.49 0.91
C HIS A 31 16.18 0.86 2.31
N GLY A 32 16.32 -0.13 3.20
CA GLY A 32 16.93 0.20 4.46
C GLY A 32 17.16 -0.90 5.50
N HIS A 33 16.51 -2.06 5.46
CA HIS A 33 16.80 -3.11 6.44
C HIS A 33 16.72 -4.53 5.86
N MET A 34 17.89 -5.17 5.72
CA MET A 34 18.03 -6.54 5.18
C MET A 34 17.24 -7.62 5.94
N GLU A 35 16.93 -7.41 7.22
CA GLU A 35 16.15 -8.38 8.00
C GLU A 35 14.64 -8.30 7.72
N ALA A 36 14.09 -7.09 7.53
CA ALA A 36 12.69 -6.91 7.16
C ALA A 36 12.44 -7.35 5.71
N VAL A 37 13.35 -7.00 4.78
CA VAL A 37 13.33 -7.45 3.38
C VAL A 37 13.42 -8.98 3.29
N GLY A 38 14.21 -9.63 4.15
CA GLY A 38 14.32 -11.09 4.21
C GLY A 38 13.01 -11.77 4.59
N TYR A 39 12.25 -11.22 5.53
CA TYR A 39 10.98 -11.80 5.97
C TYR A 39 9.87 -11.59 4.93
N ASP A 40 9.76 -10.40 4.38
CA ASP A 40 8.75 -10.10 3.35
C ASP A 40 9.02 -10.88 2.06
N LEU A 41 10.30 -10.98 1.65
CA LEU A 41 10.69 -11.82 0.53
C LEU A 41 10.40 -13.30 0.81
N TYR A 42 10.67 -13.78 2.02
CA TYR A 42 10.36 -15.16 2.42
C TYR A 42 8.85 -15.42 2.39
N CYS A 43 8.02 -14.52 2.92
CA CYS A 43 6.57 -14.64 2.87
C CYS A 43 6.04 -14.61 1.43
N LYS A 44 6.61 -13.75 0.57
CA LYS A 44 6.29 -13.69 -0.85
C LYS A 44 6.62 -15.01 -1.55
N LEU A 45 7.84 -15.51 -1.41
CA LEU A 45 8.27 -16.77 -1.99
C LEU A 45 7.47 -17.98 -1.48
N LEU A 46 7.09 -17.96 -0.20
CA LEU A 46 6.25 -19.02 0.37
C LEU A 46 4.84 -18.99 -0.23
N ASN A 47 4.27 -17.80 -0.41
CA ASN A 47 2.95 -17.62 -1.02
C ASN A 47 2.97 -18.04 -2.49
N GLU A 48 3.97 -17.62 -3.26
CA GLU A 48 4.21 -18.07 -4.64
C GLU A 48 4.32 -19.59 -4.75
N ALA A 49 5.07 -20.22 -3.85
CA ALA A 49 5.21 -21.68 -3.80
C ALA A 49 3.88 -22.39 -3.50
N VAL A 50 3.07 -21.85 -2.59
CA VAL A 50 1.73 -22.38 -2.24
C VAL A 50 0.77 -22.26 -3.42
N LEU A 51 0.76 -21.12 -4.13
CA LEU A 51 -0.06 -20.90 -5.31
C LEU A 51 0.33 -21.84 -6.44
N ALA A 52 1.65 -22.01 -6.69
CA ALA A 52 2.16 -22.94 -7.67
C ALA A 52 1.78 -24.40 -7.37
N LEU A 53 1.82 -24.81 -6.10
CA LEU A 53 1.41 -26.16 -5.67
C LEU A 53 -0.12 -26.40 -5.81
N ARG A 54 -0.93 -25.34 -5.75
CA ARG A 54 -2.38 -25.41 -5.97
C ARG A 54 -2.76 -25.44 -7.45
N GLY A 55 -1.79 -25.24 -8.37
CA GLY A 55 -2.06 -25.14 -9.80
C GLY A 55 -2.85 -23.89 -10.19
N GLU A 56 -2.96 -22.94 -9.27
CA GLU A 56 -3.52 -21.63 -9.56
C GLU A 56 -2.47 -20.88 -10.39
N LYS A 57 -2.85 -20.45 -11.61
CA LYS A 57 -1.99 -19.60 -12.44
C LYS A 57 -1.67 -18.36 -11.63
N GLU A 58 -0.38 -17.97 -11.60
CA GLU A 58 0.05 -16.64 -11.19
C GLU A 58 -0.90 -15.62 -11.86
N ALA A 59 -1.74 -14.99 -11.07
CA ALA A 59 -2.28 -13.70 -11.48
C ALA A 59 -1.04 -12.85 -11.80
N GLU A 60 -0.96 -12.26 -12.99
CA GLU A 60 0.19 -11.44 -13.39
C GLU A 60 0.46 -10.44 -12.28
N ASP A 61 1.49 -10.72 -11.47
CA ASP A 61 1.75 -10.08 -10.19
C ASP A 61 2.37 -8.71 -10.48
N PHE A 62 1.59 -7.68 -10.34
CA PHE A 62 2.09 -6.30 -10.33
C PHE A 62 1.83 -5.68 -8.96
N GLU A 63 2.75 -4.87 -8.51
CA GLU A 63 2.62 -4.12 -7.27
C GLU A 63 1.98 -2.77 -7.54
N THR A 64 1.06 -2.36 -6.66
CA THR A 64 0.43 -1.05 -6.72
C THR A 64 1.06 -0.13 -5.69
N VAL A 65 1.52 1.03 -6.11
CA VAL A 65 2.09 2.08 -5.27
C VAL A 65 1.10 3.25 -5.19
N VAL A 66 0.87 3.75 -3.97
CA VAL A 66 0.09 4.98 -3.74
C VAL A 66 0.99 5.99 -3.05
N ASP A 67 1.32 7.08 -3.75
CA ASP A 67 2.09 8.20 -3.22
C ASP A 67 1.18 9.39 -2.95
N CYS A 68 1.02 9.74 -1.68
CA CYS A 68 0.17 10.84 -1.21
C CYS A 68 0.91 11.66 -0.15
N ASP A 69 1.00 12.97 -0.34
CA ASP A 69 1.59 13.90 0.63
C ASP A 69 0.59 14.20 1.77
N ILE A 70 0.25 13.16 2.57
CA ILE A 70 -0.65 13.27 3.72
C ILE A 70 -0.09 12.54 4.92
N ASP A 71 -0.40 13.04 6.12
CA ASP A 71 -0.06 12.39 7.37
C ASP A 71 -0.86 11.09 7.53
N ALA A 72 -0.19 9.94 7.42
CA ALA A 72 -0.79 8.62 7.51
C ALA A 72 0.12 7.69 8.32
N TYR A 73 -0.09 7.64 9.63
CA TYR A 73 0.71 6.83 10.56
C TYR A 73 -0.07 6.54 11.83
N ILE A 74 0.41 5.57 12.63
CA ILE A 74 -0.14 5.22 13.93
C ILE A 74 0.64 5.97 15.02
N PRO A 75 0.06 7.02 15.65
CA PRO A 75 0.77 7.78 16.67
C PRO A 75 1.00 6.94 17.94
N PRO A 76 2.11 7.18 18.68
CA PRO A 76 2.40 6.49 19.95
C PRO A 76 1.35 6.72 21.02
N SER A 77 0.57 7.80 20.93
CA SER A 77 -0.54 8.09 21.84
C SER A 77 -1.74 7.15 21.61
N TYR A 78 -1.88 6.61 20.39
CA TYR A 78 -2.95 5.69 20.02
C TYR A 78 -2.58 4.23 20.31
N ILE A 79 -1.47 3.76 19.78
CA ILE A 79 -0.92 2.43 20.07
C ILE A 79 0.50 2.59 20.65
N ARG A 80 0.63 2.34 21.96
CA ARG A 80 1.92 2.50 22.68
C ARG A 80 2.88 1.34 22.48
N ASN A 81 2.34 0.14 22.31
CA ASN A 81 3.14 -1.07 22.15
C ASN A 81 3.64 -1.20 20.71
N GLU A 82 4.96 -1.18 20.51
CA GLU A 82 5.58 -1.22 19.20
C GLU A 82 5.29 -2.51 18.43
N TYR A 83 5.19 -3.66 19.11
CA TYR A 83 4.85 -4.93 18.47
C TYR A 83 3.40 -4.94 17.96
N GLN A 84 2.47 -4.42 18.78
CA GLN A 84 1.07 -4.28 18.35
C GLN A 84 0.93 -3.30 17.19
N LYS A 85 1.69 -2.20 17.23
CA LYS A 85 1.72 -1.22 16.15
C LYS A 85 2.22 -1.84 14.83
N LEU A 86 3.31 -2.63 14.89
CA LEU A 86 3.84 -3.34 13.73
C LEU A 86 2.85 -4.36 13.17
N ASP A 87 2.18 -5.12 14.06
CA ASP A 87 1.14 -6.07 13.67
C ASP A 87 -0.02 -5.37 12.95
N VAL A 88 -0.49 -4.24 13.50
CA VAL A 88 -1.54 -3.43 12.89
C VAL A 88 -1.11 -2.88 11.52
N TYR A 89 0.13 -2.39 11.37
CA TYR A 89 0.65 -1.96 10.08
C TYR A 89 0.64 -3.07 9.05
N LYS A 90 1.09 -4.28 9.42
CA LYS A 90 1.08 -5.45 8.52
C LYS A 90 -0.32 -5.81 8.06
N ARG A 91 -1.27 -5.79 8.98
CA ARG A 91 -2.66 -6.12 8.67
C ARG A 91 -3.31 -5.06 7.80
N ILE A 92 -3.05 -3.78 8.06
CA ILE A 92 -3.52 -2.69 7.20
C ILE A 92 -2.91 -2.80 5.79
N SER A 93 -1.63 -3.14 5.67
CA SER A 93 -0.98 -3.30 4.37
C SER A 93 -1.49 -4.50 3.56
N GLY A 94 -2.11 -5.47 4.23
CA GLY A 94 -2.73 -6.66 3.64
C GLY A 94 -4.21 -6.51 3.29
N ILE A 95 -4.80 -5.32 3.44
CA ILE A 95 -6.20 -5.07 3.05
C ILE A 95 -6.33 -5.18 1.52
N GLU A 96 -7.20 -6.08 1.07
CA GLU A 96 -7.43 -6.34 -0.35
C GLU A 96 -8.83 -5.92 -0.82
N ASN A 97 -9.76 -5.69 0.12
CA ASN A 97 -11.15 -5.35 -0.20
C ASN A 97 -11.79 -4.48 0.90
N GLN A 98 -12.98 -3.97 0.58
CA GLN A 98 -13.71 -3.06 1.47
C GLN A 98 -14.23 -3.72 2.75
N GLU A 99 -14.52 -5.02 2.74
CA GLU A 99 -14.95 -5.75 3.94
C GLU A 99 -13.81 -5.79 4.96
N GLU A 100 -12.61 -6.15 4.54
CA GLU A 100 -11.41 -6.15 5.39
C GLU A 100 -11.05 -4.75 5.90
N TYR A 101 -11.29 -3.71 5.09
CA TYR A 101 -11.12 -2.32 5.52
C TYR A 101 -12.07 -1.98 6.67
N LEU A 102 -13.35 -2.33 6.55
CA LEU A 102 -14.36 -2.06 7.59
C LEU A 102 -14.06 -2.87 8.86
N ASP A 103 -13.73 -4.14 8.73
CA ASP A 103 -13.37 -5.01 9.86
C ASP A 103 -12.15 -4.46 10.61
N MET A 104 -11.13 -4.01 9.89
CA MET A 104 -9.95 -3.41 10.50
C MET A 104 -10.28 -2.10 11.20
N GLN A 105 -11.16 -1.27 10.62
CA GLN A 105 -11.62 -0.03 11.22
C GLN A 105 -12.35 -0.30 12.54
N ASP A 106 -13.30 -1.22 12.55
CA ASP A 106 -14.10 -1.58 13.71
C ASP A 106 -13.21 -2.19 14.82
N GLU A 107 -12.28 -3.08 14.46
CA GLU A 107 -11.33 -3.64 15.42
C GLU A 107 -10.45 -2.57 16.07
N LEU A 108 -9.95 -1.61 15.30
CA LEU A 108 -9.12 -0.53 15.84
C LEU A 108 -9.91 0.35 16.81
N ILE A 109 -11.16 0.66 16.50
CA ILE A 109 -12.05 1.43 17.38
C ILE A 109 -12.34 0.66 18.67
N ASP A 110 -12.64 -0.63 18.56
CA ASP A 110 -12.95 -1.47 19.72
C ASP A 110 -11.77 -1.64 20.67
N ARG A 111 -10.55 -1.76 20.11
CA ARG A 111 -9.34 -2.03 20.91
C ARG A 111 -8.67 -0.78 21.46
N PHE A 112 -8.69 0.30 20.70
CA PHE A 112 -7.88 1.49 20.98
C PHE A 112 -8.68 2.79 21.07
N GLY A 113 -9.99 2.74 20.79
CA GLY A 113 -10.88 3.91 20.81
C GLY A 113 -10.94 4.65 19.47
N GLU A 114 -11.47 5.89 19.48
CA GLU A 114 -11.64 6.71 18.29
C GLU A 114 -10.35 6.82 17.46
N LEU A 115 -10.50 6.67 16.15
CA LEU A 115 -9.38 6.74 15.20
C LEU A 115 -8.83 8.17 15.12
N PRO A 116 -7.53 8.39 15.37
CA PRO A 116 -6.88 9.63 15.00
C PRO A 116 -6.91 9.82 13.47
N ARG A 117 -6.95 11.07 13.02
CA ARG A 117 -6.98 11.39 11.59
C ARG A 117 -5.85 10.75 10.78
N SER A 118 -4.66 10.63 11.37
CA SER A 118 -3.52 9.96 10.72
C SER A 118 -3.76 8.45 10.51
N VAL A 119 -4.48 7.80 11.43
CA VAL A 119 -4.87 6.38 11.30
C VAL A 119 -6.00 6.20 10.30
N GLU A 120 -6.98 7.10 10.29
CA GLU A 120 -8.02 7.10 9.24
C GLU A 120 -7.41 7.28 7.84
N ASN A 121 -6.45 8.19 7.69
CA ASN A 121 -5.74 8.39 6.44
C ASN A 121 -4.99 7.12 6.02
N LEU A 122 -4.34 6.45 6.96
CA LEU A 122 -3.62 5.20 6.72
C LEU A 122 -4.56 4.10 6.18
N LEU A 123 -5.72 3.93 6.81
CA LEU A 123 -6.75 2.99 6.35
C LEU A 123 -7.28 3.36 4.95
N LYS A 124 -7.54 4.64 4.69
CA LYS A 124 -8.01 5.12 3.37
C LYS A 124 -6.97 4.90 2.26
N ILE A 125 -5.67 5.04 2.58
CA ILE A 125 -4.60 4.73 1.62
C ILE A 125 -4.58 3.23 1.32
N ALA A 126 -4.76 2.37 2.32
CA ALA A 126 -4.82 0.93 2.12
C ALA A 126 -6.01 0.52 1.23
N ASP A 127 -7.20 1.07 1.51
CA ASP A 127 -8.41 0.86 0.68
C ASP A 127 -8.20 1.37 -0.76
N LEU A 128 -7.65 2.57 -0.93
CA LEU A 128 -7.30 3.12 -2.24
C LEU A 128 -6.31 2.22 -2.99
N LYS A 129 -5.29 1.68 -2.30
CA LYS A 129 -4.32 0.74 -2.88
C LYS A 129 -5.01 -0.54 -3.35
N ALA A 130 -5.90 -1.11 -2.53
CA ALA A 130 -6.68 -2.30 -2.88
C ALA A 130 -7.56 -2.06 -4.12
N LEU A 131 -8.32 -0.97 -4.14
CA LEU A 131 -9.16 -0.58 -5.28
C LEU A 131 -8.33 -0.33 -6.55
N ALA A 132 -7.21 0.35 -6.42
CA ALA A 132 -6.29 0.63 -7.52
C ALA A 132 -5.72 -0.69 -8.10
N HIS A 133 -5.31 -1.61 -7.23
CA HIS A 133 -4.81 -2.93 -7.64
C HIS A 133 -5.87 -3.72 -8.41
N GLN A 134 -7.10 -3.78 -7.90
CA GLN A 134 -8.22 -4.44 -8.58
C GLN A 134 -8.54 -3.81 -9.94
N ALA A 135 -8.33 -2.50 -10.07
CA ALA A 135 -8.52 -1.78 -11.34
C ALA A 135 -7.34 -1.93 -12.32
N GLY A 136 -6.28 -2.65 -11.97
CA GLY A 136 -5.09 -2.78 -12.82
C GLY A 136 -4.20 -1.53 -12.82
N VAL A 137 -4.18 -0.77 -11.73
CA VAL A 137 -3.35 0.43 -11.55
C VAL A 137 -2.05 0.05 -10.85
N VAL A 138 -0.91 0.42 -11.41
CA VAL A 138 0.43 0.19 -10.80
C VAL A 138 0.89 1.37 -9.94
N GLU A 139 0.41 2.59 -10.23
CA GLU A 139 0.82 3.78 -9.49
C GLU A 139 -0.32 4.80 -9.41
N VAL A 140 -0.50 5.36 -8.21
CA VAL A 140 -1.35 6.53 -7.96
C VAL A 140 -0.48 7.58 -7.27
N ASP A 141 -0.17 8.68 -7.96
CA ASP A 141 0.62 9.82 -7.45
C ASP A 141 -0.33 11.01 -7.24
N VAL A 142 -0.51 11.42 -5.99
CA VAL A 142 -1.39 12.53 -5.60
C VAL A 142 -0.54 13.74 -5.22
N LYS A 143 -0.41 14.68 -6.15
CA LYS A 143 0.25 15.98 -5.93
C LYS A 143 -0.80 17.09 -5.78
N LYS A 144 -0.43 18.16 -5.12
CA LYS A 144 -1.32 19.27 -4.66
C LYS A 144 -2.52 19.61 -5.57
N GLN A 145 -2.39 19.50 -6.88
CA GLN A 145 -3.45 19.85 -7.85
C GLN A 145 -3.69 18.77 -8.91
N ASP A 146 -2.81 17.78 -8.98
CA ASP A 146 -2.85 16.75 -10.01
C ASP A 146 -2.84 15.35 -9.38
N ILE A 147 -3.61 14.46 -9.96
CA ILE A 147 -3.57 13.03 -9.67
C ILE A 147 -3.11 12.32 -10.94
N THR A 148 -1.99 11.61 -10.84
CA THR A 148 -1.50 10.77 -11.92
C THR A 148 -1.80 9.32 -11.59
N ILE A 149 -2.45 8.63 -12.51
CA ILE A 149 -2.77 7.21 -12.40
C ILE A 149 -2.08 6.49 -13.55
N GLN A 150 -1.22 5.53 -13.20
CA GLN A 150 -0.55 4.69 -14.19
C GLN A 150 -1.18 3.30 -14.19
N MET A 151 -1.65 2.88 -15.38
CA MET A 151 -2.24 1.56 -15.56
C MET A 151 -1.17 0.50 -15.81
N TYR A 152 -1.42 -0.72 -15.37
CA TYR A 152 -0.65 -1.88 -15.76
C TYR A 152 -0.71 -2.09 -17.29
N GLN A 153 0.43 -2.37 -17.93
CA GLN A 153 0.50 -2.47 -19.40
C GLN A 153 -0.41 -3.53 -20.02
N LYS A 154 -0.67 -4.60 -19.26
CA LYS A 154 -1.55 -5.69 -19.68
C LYS A 154 -2.91 -5.66 -18.99
N ALA A 155 -3.27 -4.55 -18.35
CA ALA A 155 -4.57 -4.41 -17.73
C ALA A 155 -5.68 -4.59 -18.77
N ASN A 156 -6.65 -5.41 -18.45
CA ASN A 156 -7.82 -5.62 -19.32
C ASN A 156 -8.80 -4.45 -19.16
N LEU A 157 -8.53 -3.35 -19.87
CA LEU A 157 -9.33 -2.14 -19.80
C LEU A 157 -10.57 -2.25 -20.67
N ASP A 158 -11.73 -1.98 -20.10
CA ASP A 158 -12.96 -1.76 -20.87
C ASP A 158 -12.90 -0.35 -21.51
N VAL A 159 -12.39 -0.31 -22.73
CA VAL A 159 -12.28 0.94 -23.49
C VAL A 159 -13.63 1.56 -23.83
N SER A 160 -14.73 0.80 -23.76
CA SER A 160 -16.09 1.32 -24.02
C SER A 160 -16.55 2.29 -22.95
N GLY A 161 -16.01 2.21 -21.73
CA GLY A 161 -16.30 3.10 -20.60
C GLY A 161 -15.57 4.45 -20.67
N ILE A 162 -14.52 4.57 -21.49
CA ILE A 162 -13.69 5.78 -21.57
C ILE A 162 -14.48 7.04 -21.94
N PRO A 163 -15.39 7.03 -22.93
CA PRO A 163 -16.16 8.23 -23.27
C PRO A 163 -17.03 8.73 -22.12
N ALA A 164 -17.65 7.81 -21.35
CA ALA A 164 -18.45 8.16 -20.18
C ALA A 164 -17.59 8.77 -19.07
N LEU A 165 -16.40 8.21 -18.85
CA LEU A 165 -15.44 8.72 -17.88
C LEU A 165 -14.95 10.13 -18.27
N MET A 166 -14.61 10.35 -19.54
CA MET A 166 -14.22 11.67 -20.05
C MET A 166 -15.34 12.70 -19.91
N GLU A 167 -16.59 12.32 -20.16
CA GLU A 167 -17.72 13.24 -19.99
C GLU A 167 -17.95 13.59 -18.52
N LYS A 168 -17.83 12.59 -17.62
CA LYS A 168 -17.96 12.79 -16.17
C LYS A 168 -16.90 13.75 -15.60
N TYR A 169 -15.66 13.66 -16.10
CA TYR A 169 -14.53 14.48 -15.66
C TYR A 169 -14.08 15.51 -16.71
N LYS A 170 -15.03 16.07 -17.42
CA LYS A 170 -14.80 17.00 -18.53
C LYS A 170 -13.88 18.16 -18.14
N GLY A 171 -12.80 18.30 -18.92
CA GLY A 171 -11.79 19.35 -18.73
C GLY A 171 -10.76 19.10 -17.64
N THR A 172 -10.88 18.01 -16.85
CA THR A 172 -9.91 17.66 -15.79
C THR A 172 -9.19 16.34 -16.03
N LEU A 173 -9.74 15.45 -16.87
CA LEU A 173 -9.14 14.17 -17.19
C LEU A 173 -8.41 14.19 -18.52
N THR A 174 -7.15 13.75 -18.53
CA THR A 174 -6.34 13.58 -19.75
C THR A 174 -5.74 12.18 -19.78
N PHE A 175 -5.78 11.53 -20.94
CA PHE A 175 -5.09 10.27 -21.18
C PHE A 175 -3.76 10.53 -21.88
N ARG A 176 -2.71 9.85 -21.43
CA ARG A 176 -1.39 9.85 -22.05
C ARG A 176 -0.95 8.43 -22.32
N THR A 177 -0.49 8.16 -23.54
CA THR A 177 0.16 6.89 -23.85
C THR A 177 1.63 7.01 -23.44
N VAL A 178 2.09 6.17 -22.50
CA VAL A 178 3.51 6.09 -22.15
C VAL A 178 4.14 5.00 -23.02
N SER A 179 5.00 5.39 -23.95
CA SER A 179 5.78 4.45 -24.76
C SER A 179 7.08 4.15 -23.99
N TYR A 180 7.19 2.97 -23.40
CA TYR A 180 8.46 2.52 -22.83
C TYR A 180 9.36 2.04 -23.96
N THR A 181 10.29 2.89 -24.39
CA THR A 181 11.45 2.45 -25.18
C THR A 181 12.39 1.74 -24.23
N HIS A 182 12.43 0.41 -24.28
CA HIS A 182 13.50 -0.35 -23.66
C HIS A 182 14.82 0.04 -24.33
N LEU A 183 15.62 0.86 -23.67
CA LEU A 183 17.05 0.95 -23.96
C LEU A 183 17.67 -0.39 -23.52
N ARG A 184 18.14 -1.15 -24.49
CA ARG A 184 18.99 -2.34 -24.32
C ARG A 184 20.36 -1.93 -23.80
#